data_5c57f774f33961f9401baabfa64d335b
#
_entry.id   5c57f774f33961f9401baabfa64d335b
#
_cell.length_a   1.000
_cell.length_b   1.000
_cell.length_c   1.000
_cell.angle_alpha   90.00
_cell.angle_beta   90.00
_cell.angle_gamma   90.00
#
_symmetry.space_group_name_H-M   'P 1'
#
loop_
_entity.id
_entity.type
_entity.pdbx_description
1 polymer ?
#
loop_
_entity_poly.entity_id
_entity_poly.type
_entity_poly.pdbx_seq_one_letter_code
_entity_poly.pdbx_strand_id
1 'polypeptide(L)'
;MTSPTTNFALVNNTGSSDAYAYVTGLDLGDNNAPVFIQSDGKTVYKPTSPSAPQSPLAADVAIPLGAAGSTTSVTIPHLAGGRIWFVVGGKLTFVLNPGPAIVEPSVTNQDDPNWGLHWGFAEFTYNDVQLFVNISYVDFVALPIALNLRNASGAEKKVEGIPAGGLDQVAQKLEAQHAADGAGWDKLVVRDGAGTLLRALSPNSGRVADAGLFEGYYGAYVDSVWAKYAGEDLTINTQWDWGNLQGRVVDGDVLSFGDQGTFAKPSAGDIFSCSTGPFGGYPKDKADVLGNLGARLAAAFNRSTLLRNASQPDGEQVASYYQEAVTNHYARILHEVNVDGRGYAFPYDDVVASGDDQPDQAGTVFDGAPDLLTVTLGSLQAASDGGDKKEKEGDDATPGKEKDTTGLWKGFLGFVNKATGGCFGRS
;
A
#
# COMPACT_ATOMS: atom_id res chain seq x y z
N MET A 1 -10.90 18.71 15.33
CA MET A 1 -11.79 18.27 14.24
C MET A 1 -11.31 18.92 12.96
N THR A 2 -11.18 18.17 11.90
CA THR A 2 -10.82 18.65 10.56
C THR A 2 -11.96 19.48 9.95
N SER A 3 -11.71 20.19 8.87
CA SER A 3 -12.74 20.82 8.04
C SER A 3 -13.66 19.77 7.41
N PRO A 4 -14.94 20.10 7.07
CA PRO A 4 -15.82 19.18 6.33
C PRO A 4 -15.27 18.77 4.96
N THR A 5 -14.38 19.58 4.39
CA THR A 5 -13.68 19.34 3.12
C THR A 5 -12.23 19.77 3.22
N THR A 6 -11.36 19.16 2.40
CA THR A 6 -9.98 19.61 2.20
C THR A 6 -9.67 19.71 0.71
N ASN A 7 -8.56 20.36 0.35
CA ASN A 7 -8.13 20.49 -1.04
C ASN A 7 -6.91 19.62 -1.33
N PHE A 8 -6.96 18.94 -2.46
CA PHE A 8 -5.81 18.24 -3.04
C PHE A 8 -5.36 18.99 -4.28
N ALA A 9 -4.06 19.21 -4.39
CA ALA A 9 -3.38 19.76 -5.57
C ALA A 9 -2.76 18.59 -6.36
N LEU A 10 -3.33 18.26 -7.51
CA LEU A 10 -2.83 17.21 -8.39
C LEU A 10 -1.91 17.83 -9.44
N VAL A 11 -0.62 17.49 -9.38
CA VAL A 11 0.42 18.06 -10.25
C VAL A 11 0.78 17.07 -11.35
N ASN A 12 0.69 17.49 -12.60
CA ASN A 12 1.05 16.71 -13.77
C ASN A 12 2.52 16.94 -14.19
N ASN A 13 3.41 16.06 -13.81
CA ASN A 13 4.82 16.06 -14.26
C ASN A 13 5.14 14.91 -15.23
N THR A 14 4.12 14.33 -15.89
CA THR A 14 4.31 13.18 -16.81
C THR A 14 4.96 13.55 -18.15
N GLY A 15 4.97 14.81 -18.52
CA GLY A 15 5.32 15.26 -19.86
C GLY A 15 4.19 15.13 -20.89
N SER A 16 3.02 14.60 -20.52
CA SER A 16 1.84 14.41 -21.37
C SER A 16 0.68 15.29 -20.92
N SER A 17 -0.11 15.81 -21.85
CA SER A 17 -1.41 16.43 -21.56
C SER A 17 -2.57 15.41 -21.54
N ASP A 18 -2.35 14.17 -21.99
CA ASP A 18 -3.29 13.07 -21.93
C ASP A 18 -3.11 12.31 -20.60
N ALA A 19 -3.40 12.99 -19.50
CA ALA A 19 -3.32 12.47 -18.14
C ALA A 19 -4.57 12.88 -17.36
N TYR A 20 -5.14 11.91 -16.64
CA TYR A 20 -6.38 12.09 -15.87
C TYR A 20 -6.22 11.54 -14.46
N ALA A 21 -7.00 12.11 -13.54
CA ALA A 21 -7.21 11.56 -12.21
C ALA A 21 -8.69 11.19 -12.00
N TYR A 22 -8.91 10.27 -11.07
CA TYR A 22 -10.24 9.89 -10.58
C TYR A 22 -10.16 9.80 -9.06
N VAL A 23 -11.22 10.18 -8.38
CA VAL A 23 -11.30 10.03 -6.92
C VAL A 23 -12.52 9.19 -6.60
N THR A 24 -12.27 8.08 -5.90
CA THR A 24 -13.30 7.18 -5.36
C THR A 24 -13.21 7.13 -3.85
N GLY A 25 -14.27 6.69 -3.18
CA GLY A 25 -14.27 6.46 -1.74
C GLY A 25 -15.67 6.19 -1.19
N LEU A 26 -15.74 6.05 0.12
CA LEU A 26 -16.97 5.83 0.87
C LEU A 26 -17.30 7.11 1.67
N ASP A 27 -18.46 7.72 1.41
CA ASP A 27 -18.91 8.95 2.07
C ASP A 27 -19.25 8.68 3.54
N LEU A 28 -18.42 9.18 4.45
CA LEU A 28 -18.61 9.02 5.91
C LEU A 28 -19.82 9.78 6.42
N GLY A 29 -20.29 10.80 5.70
CA GLY A 29 -21.51 11.55 6.02
C GLY A 29 -22.80 10.87 5.55
N ASP A 30 -22.71 9.80 4.74
CA ASP A 30 -23.87 9.11 4.15
C ASP A 30 -23.73 7.59 4.20
N ASN A 31 -23.65 7.03 5.39
CA ASN A 31 -23.62 5.57 5.64
C ASN A 31 -22.59 4.79 4.81
N ASN A 32 -21.44 5.38 4.52
CA ASN A 32 -20.42 4.80 3.64
C ASN A 32 -20.94 4.52 2.22
N ALA A 33 -21.81 5.35 1.69
CA ALA A 33 -22.22 5.26 0.29
C ALA A 33 -21.01 5.44 -0.64
N PRO A 34 -20.86 4.62 -1.69
CA PRO A 34 -19.78 4.78 -2.64
C PRO A 34 -19.95 6.07 -3.43
N VAL A 35 -18.84 6.77 -3.66
CA VAL A 35 -18.84 8.06 -4.37
C VAL A 35 -17.68 8.19 -5.33
N PHE A 36 -17.85 9.08 -6.32
CA PHE A 36 -16.80 9.67 -7.13
C PHE A 36 -16.81 11.19 -6.99
N ILE A 37 -15.67 11.82 -7.27
CA ILE A 37 -15.63 13.24 -7.60
C ILE A 37 -15.74 13.36 -9.12
N GLN A 38 -16.62 14.25 -9.61
CA GLN A 38 -16.82 14.46 -11.04
C GLN A 38 -15.63 15.19 -11.69
N SER A 39 -15.62 15.25 -13.02
CA SER A 39 -14.56 15.85 -13.84
C SER A 39 -14.28 17.33 -13.54
N ASP A 40 -15.18 18.04 -12.87
CA ASP A 40 -14.97 19.41 -12.38
C ASP A 40 -14.08 19.50 -11.13
N GLY A 41 -13.71 18.36 -10.53
CA GLY A 41 -12.89 18.26 -9.32
C GLY A 41 -13.60 18.68 -8.03
N LYS A 42 -14.92 18.83 -8.01
CA LYS A 42 -15.67 19.38 -6.85
C LYS A 42 -16.98 18.66 -6.58
N THR A 43 -17.74 18.34 -7.62
CA THR A 43 -19.07 17.76 -7.49
C THR A 43 -18.99 16.30 -7.09
N VAL A 44 -19.63 15.94 -5.97
CA VAL A 44 -19.72 14.54 -5.54
C VAL A 44 -20.80 13.84 -6.35
N TYR A 45 -20.44 12.76 -7.03
CA TYR A 45 -21.35 11.86 -7.72
C TYR A 45 -21.61 10.63 -6.87
N LYS A 46 -22.87 10.41 -6.50
CA LYS A 46 -23.34 9.23 -5.78
C LYS A 46 -24.05 8.31 -6.80
N PRO A 47 -23.43 7.19 -7.20
CA PRO A 47 -24.07 6.30 -8.14
C PRO A 47 -25.31 5.64 -7.55
N THR A 48 -26.35 5.50 -8.39
CA THR A 48 -27.54 4.71 -8.05
C THR A 48 -27.35 3.26 -8.47
N SER A 49 -28.00 2.33 -7.75
CA SER A 49 -27.94 0.91 -8.10
C SER A 49 -28.45 0.66 -9.51
N PRO A 50 -27.63 0.14 -10.43
CA PRO A 50 -28.09 -0.20 -11.77
C PRO A 50 -28.94 -1.45 -11.75
N SER A 51 -29.68 -1.67 -12.83
CA SER A 51 -30.51 -2.89 -13.01
C SER A 51 -29.70 -4.09 -13.52
N ALA A 52 -28.50 -3.86 -14.07
CA ALA A 52 -27.62 -4.90 -14.62
C ALA A 52 -26.18 -4.74 -14.14
N PRO A 53 -25.42 -5.86 -14.03
CA PRO A 53 -23.97 -5.79 -13.79
C PRO A 53 -23.24 -5.03 -14.88
N GLN A 54 -22.07 -4.49 -14.55
CA GLN A 54 -21.16 -3.77 -15.44
C GLN A 54 -21.81 -2.59 -16.19
N SER A 55 -22.77 -1.92 -15.55
CA SER A 55 -23.42 -0.73 -16.12
C SER A 55 -22.47 0.47 -16.09
N PRO A 56 -22.47 1.32 -17.12
CA PRO A 56 -21.62 2.52 -17.15
C PRO A 56 -22.04 3.54 -16.11
N LEU A 57 -21.12 4.41 -15.71
CA LEU A 57 -21.41 5.57 -14.87
C LEU A 57 -22.30 6.57 -15.62
N ALA A 58 -23.22 7.23 -14.90
CA ALA A 58 -24.09 8.28 -15.45
C ALA A 58 -23.44 9.67 -15.44
N ALA A 59 -22.21 9.81 -14.87
CA ALA A 59 -21.49 11.07 -14.78
C ALA A 59 -20.07 10.93 -15.33
N ASP A 60 -19.51 12.02 -15.85
CA ASP A 60 -18.09 12.11 -16.19
C ASP A 60 -17.28 12.35 -14.91
N VAL A 61 -16.41 11.41 -14.58
CA VAL A 61 -15.55 11.40 -13.40
C VAL A 61 -14.06 11.51 -13.73
N ALA A 62 -13.74 11.70 -15.04
CA ALA A 62 -12.36 11.84 -15.50
C ALA A 62 -11.88 13.28 -15.30
N ILE A 63 -11.15 13.56 -14.24
CA ILE A 63 -10.59 14.87 -13.92
C ILE A 63 -9.34 15.11 -14.78
N PRO A 64 -9.34 16.04 -15.73
CA PRO A 64 -8.17 16.29 -16.57
C PRO A 64 -7.07 16.97 -15.77
N LEU A 65 -5.84 16.49 -15.86
CA LEU A 65 -4.69 17.07 -15.18
C LEU A 65 -4.05 18.24 -15.95
N GLY A 66 -4.49 18.45 -17.21
CA GLY A 66 -3.97 19.53 -18.05
C GLY A 66 -2.57 19.27 -18.62
N ALA A 67 -1.93 20.33 -19.09
CA ALA A 67 -0.59 20.23 -19.66
C ALA A 67 0.47 19.84 -18.62
N ALA A 68 1.63 19.37 -19.09
CA ALA A 68 2.78 19.13 -18.22
C ALA A 68 3.14 20.39 -17.39
N GLY A 69 3.36 20.19 -16.09
CA GLY A 69 3.59 21.27 -15.11
C GLY A 69 2.30 21.91 -14.56
N SER A 70 1.12 21.54 -15.06
CA SER A 70 -0.15 22.07 -14.53
C SER A 70 -0.51 21.46 -13.18
N THR A 71 -1.25 22.24 -12.39
CA THR A 71 -1.85 21.81 -11.13
C THR A 71 -3.37 21.91 -11.21
N THR A 72 -4.03 20.79 -10.92
CA THR A 72 -5.50 20.71 -10.84
C THR A 72 -5.91 20.60 -9.38
N SER A 73 -6.79 21.50 -8.92
CA SER A 73 -7.33 21.46 -7.55
C SER A 73 -8.56 20.56 -7.49
N VAL A 74 -8.61 19.68 -6.46
CA VAL A 74 -9.75 18.80 -6.19
C VAL A 74 -10.20 18.99 -4.76
N THR A 75 -11.52 19.17 -4.55
CA THR A 75 -12.11 19.31 -3.22
C THR A 75 -12.63 17.95 -2.74
N ILE A 76 -12.17 17.51 -1.58
CA ILE A 76 -12.44 16.19 -1.01
C ILE A 76 -13.29 16.33 0.24
N PRO A 77 -14.48 15.72 0.32
CA PRO A 77 -15.25 15.59 1.56
C PRO A 77 -14.65 14.50 2.47
N HIS A 78 -15.25 14.26 3.63
CA HIS A 78 -14.86 13.14 4.50
C HIS A 78 -15.14 11.80 3.80
N LEU A 79 -14.08 11.07 3.46
CA LEU A 79 -14.13 9.77 2.79
C LEU A 79 -13.28 8.75 3.54
N ALA A 80 -13.77 7.51 3.63
CA ALA A 80 -12.99 6.33 4.01
C ALA A 80 -12.66 5.51 2.77
N GLY A 81 -11.53 4.77 2.82
CA GLY A 81 -11.09 3.92 1.71
C GLY A 81 -10.98 4.70 0.40
N GLY A 82 -10.58 5.98 0.48
CA GLY A 82 -10.44 6.84 -0.68
C GLY A 82 -9.26 6.43 -1.54
N ARG A 83 -9.41 6.51 -2.88
CA ARG A 83 -8.32 6.34 -3.85
C ARG A 83 -8.26 7.51 -4.81
N ILE A 84 -7.05 7.97 -5.06
CA ILE A 84 -6.76 8.92 -6.14
C ILE A 84 -6.07 8.11 -7.23
N TRP A 85 -6.83 7.77 -8.25
CA TRP A 85 -6.36 7.04 -9.42
C TRP A 85 -5.75 7.99 -10.42
N PHE A 86 -4.66 7.58 -11.04
CA PHE A 86 -4.00 8.29 -12.14
C PHE A 86 -3.88 7.38 -13.35
N VAL A 87 -4.00 7.97 -14.53
CA VAL A 87 -3.76 7.28 -15.81
C VAL A 87 -3.09 8.23 -16.80
N VAL A 88 -2.21 7.66 -17.62
CA VAL A 88 -1.50 8.39 -18.70
C VAL A 88 -1.77 7.67 -20.03
N GLY A 89 -2.10 8.45 -21.07
CA GLY A 89 -2.33 7.93 -22.41
C GLY A 89 -3.71 7.32 -22.62
N GLY A 90 -4.73 7.78 -21.89
CA GLY A 90 -6.10 7.32 -22.03
C GLY A 90 -6.97 7.62 -20.82
N LYS A 91 -8.16 7.06 -20.77
CA LYS A 91 -9.12 7.20 -19.67
C LYS A 91 -9.42 5.86 -19.03
N LEU A 92 -9.53 5.82 -17.70
CA LEU A 92 -9.99 4.62 -17.00
C LEU A 92 -11.48 4.42 -17.17
N THR A 93 -11.86 3.16 -17.30
CA THR A 93 -13.24 2.69 -17.31
C THR A 93 -13.59 2.17 -15.91
N PHE A 94 -14.61 2.75 -15.32
CA PHE A 94 -15.28 2.24 -14.12
C PHE A 94 -16.71 1.85 -14.49
N VAL A 95 -17.19 0.76 -13.92
CA VAL A 95 -18.57 0.33 -14.10
C VAL A 95 -19.22 0.03 -12.75
N LEU A 96 -20.53 -0.15 -12.76
CA LEU A 96 -21.33 -0.41 -11.56
C LEU A 96 -21.99 -1.78 -11.62
N ASN A 97 -21.98 -2.47 -10.53
CA ASN A 97 -22.84 -3.61 -10.25
C ASN A 97 -24.03 -3.18 -9.36
N PRO A 98 -25.14 -3.95 -9.36
CA PRO A 98 -26.24 -3.72 -8.43
C PRO A 98 -25.74 -3.65 -6.98
N GLY A 99 -26.25 -2.64 -6.23
CA GLY A 99 -25.85 -2.45 -4.83
C GLY A 99 -25.79 -1.02 -4.30
N PRO A 100 -25.37 0.04 -5.00
CA PRO A 100 -24.48 0.22 -6.16
C PRO A 100 -23.02 -0.11 -5.79
N ALA A 101 -22.43 -1.11 -6.40
CA ALA A 101 -21.03 -1.47 -6.17
C ALA A 101 -20.15 -0.96 -7.33
N ILE A 102 -19.11 -0.21 -7.00
CA ILE A 102 -18.11 0.24 -7.98
C ILE A 102 -17.25 -0.97 -8.36
N VAL A 103 -17.10 -1.21 -9.67
CA VAL A 103 -16.11 -2.13 -10.22
C VAL A 103 -14.91 -1.29 -10.66
N GLU A 104 -13.82 -1.50 -9.95
CA GLU A 104 -12.56 -0.78 -10.15
C GLU A 104 -11.68 -1.48 -11.19
N PRO A 105 -10.70 -0.78 -11.80
CA PRO A 105 -9.69 -1.37 -12.67
C PRO A 105 -8.96 -2.56 -12.03
N SER A 106 -8.77 -3.64 -12.79
CA SER A 106 -8.09 -4.85 -12.33
C SER A 106 -6.70 -5.01 -12.95
N VAL A 107 -5.70 -5.35 -12.13
CA VAL A 107 -4.34 -5.66 -12.59
C VAL A 107 -4.10 -7.16 -12.81
N THR A 108 -5.07 -8.00 -12.46
CA THR A 108 -4.97 -9.47 -12.57
C THR A 108 -5.89 -10.04 -13.65
N ASN A 109 -6.88 -9.26 -14.13
CA ASN A 109 -7.79 -9.66 -15.19
C ASN A 109 -7.31 -9.07 -16.54
N GLN A 110 -6.83 -9.92 -17.43
CA GLN A 110 -6.35 -9.50 -18.77
C GLN A 110 -7.46 -9.00 -19.70
N ASP A 111 -8.73 -9.34 -19.41
CA ASP A 111 -9.90 -8.86 -20.15
C ASP A 111 -10.43 -7.51 -19.63
N ASP A 112 -9.81 -6.95 -18.59
CA ASP A 112 -10.18 -5.63 -18.07
C ASP A 112 -9.91 -4.54 -19.12
N PRO A 113 -10.86 -3.63 -19.40
CA PRO A 113 -10.66 -2.57 -20.39
C PRO A 113 -9.49 -1.63 -20.06
N ASN A 114 -9.03 -1.60 -18.81
CA ASN A 114 -7.90 -0.79 -18.35
C ASN A 114 -6.56 -1.55 -18.41
N TRP A 115 -6.55 -2.82 -18.82
CA TRP A 115 -5.35 -3.66 -18.76
C TRP A 115 -4.13 -3.04 -19.45
N GLY A 116 -4.32 -2.52 -20.67
CA GLY A 116 -3.25 -1.94 -21.50
C GLY A 116 -2.86 -0.51 -21.16
N LEU A 117 -3.45 0.10 -20.10
CA LEU A 117 -3.17 1.49 -19.75
C LEU A 117 -2.09 1.58 -18.65
N HIS A 118 -1.34 2.68 -18.64
CA HIS A 118 -0.45 3.05 -17.54
C HIS A 118 -1.26 3.77 -16.45
N TRP A 119 -1.57 3.07 -15.37
CA TRP A 119 -2.33 3.62 -14.25
C TRP A 119 -1.80 3.15 -12.90
N GLY A 120 -2.13 3.89 -11.87
CA GLY A 120 -1.77 3.60 -10.49
C GLY A 120 -2.61 4.47 -9.55
N PHE A 121 -2.42 4.34 -8.25
CA PHE A 121 -3.19 5.12 -7.29
C PHE A 121 -2.42 5.41 -5.99
N ALA A 122 -2.86 6.44 -5.28
CA ALA A 122 -2.59 6.67 -3.87
C ALA A 122 -3.88 6.42 -3.08
N GLU A 123 -3.73 5.96 -1.84
CA GLU A 123 -4.87 5.70 -0.95
C GLU A 123 -4.94 6.74 0.15
N PHE A 124 -6.16 7.08 0.58
CA PHE A 124 -6.36 8.02 1.67
C PHE A 124 -7.60 7.73 2.50
N THR A 125 -7.59 8.22 3.72
CA THR A 125 -8.79 8.40 4.56
C THR A 125 -8.79 9.83 5.09
N TYR A 126 -9.88 10.55 4.83
CA TYR A 126 -10.12 11.87 5.40
C TYR A 126 -11.38 11.83 6.25
N ASN A 127 -11.23 12.06 7.53
CA ASN A 127 -12.32 12.02 8.50
C ASN A 127 -12.26 13.23 9.44
N ASP A 128 -13.13 13.28 10.45
CA ASP A 128 -13.21 14.35 11.44
C ASP A 128 -11.98 14.45 12.36
N VAL A 129 -11.08 13.46 12.33
CA VAL A 129 -9.87 13.41 13.15
C VAL A 129 -8.63 13.86 12.36
N GLN A 130 -8.46 13.33 11.14
CA GLN A 130 -7.22 13.53 10.35
C GLN A 130 -7.40 13.24 8.87
N LEU A 131 -6.42 13.67 8.09
CA LEU A 131 -6.10 13.14 6.76
C LEU A 131 -4.94 12.16 6.89
N PHE A 132 -5.11 10.95 6.35
CA PHE A 132 -4.09 9.90 6.23
C PHE A 132 -3.97 9.52 4.75
N VAL A 133 -2.75 9.48 4.22
CA VAL A 133 -2.48 9.20 2.80
C VAL A 133 -1.24 8.34 2.67
N ASN A 134 -1.24 7.38 1.75
CA ASN A 134 -0.06 6.57 1.39
C ASN A 134 0.01 6.32 -0.12
N ILE A 135 1.24 6.09 -0.62
CA ILE A 135 1.45 5.53 -1.94
C ILE A 135 1.35 4.01 -1.81
N SER A 136 0.34 3.41 -2.48
CA SER A 136 0.08 1.98 -2.37
C SER A 136 0.76 1.20 -3.50
N TYR A 137 1.61 0.25 -3.12
CA TYR A 137 2.21 -0.76 -4.00
C TYR A 137 1.78 -2.18 -3.61
N VAL A 138 0.79 -2.30 -2.72
CA VAL A 138 0.30 -3.59 -2.19
C VAL A 138 -0.17 -4.52 -3.30
N ASP A 139 -0.78 -3.96 -4.36
CA ASP A 139 -1.27 -4.74 -5.49
C ASP A 139 -0.26 -4.73 -6.65
N PHE A 140 0.35 -3.59 -6.95
CA PHE A 140 1.30 -3.42 -8.05
C PHE A 140 2.01 -2.05 -7.97
N VAL A 141 3.08 -1.90 -8.73
CA VAL A 141 3.74 -0.62 -9.00
C VAL A 141 3.68 -0.31 -10.50
N ALA A 142 3.39 0.96 -10.86
CA ALA A 142 3.37 1.41 -12.26
C ALA A 142 3.85 2.85 -12.41
N LEU A 143 3.16 3.80 -11.79
CA LEU A 143 3.40 5.24 -11.98
C LEU A 143 4.23 5.83 -10.85
N PRO A 144 5.15 6.75 -11.14
CA PRO A 144 5.78 7.59 -10.12
C PRO A 144 4.75 8.53 -9.49
N ILE A 145 4.49 8.36 -8.20
CA ILE A 145 3.57 9.21 -7.43
C ILE A 145 4.37 9.72 -6.21
N ALA A 146 4.30 11.02 -5.94
CA ALA A 146 4.87 11.63 -4.75
C ALA A 146 3.80 12.39 -3.96
N LEU A 147 3.96 12.42 -2.63
CA LEU A 147 3.04 13.08 -1.69
C LEU A 147 3.76 14.21 -0.95
N ASN A 148 3.08 15.35 -0.77
CA ASN A 148 3.50 16.40 0.14
C ASN A 148 2.27 16.92 0.89
N LEU A 149 2.18 16.62 2.17
CA LEU A 149 1.12 17.09 3.06
C LEU A 149 1.62 18.27 3.88
N ARG A 150 1.05 19.46 3.60
CA ARG A 150 1.24 20.65 4.40
C ARG A 150 0.09 20.79 5.41
N ASN A 151 0.42 21.05 6.66
CA ASN A 151 -0.57 21.33 7.68
C ASN A 151 -0.83 22.83 7.89
N ALA A 152 -1.81 23.16 8.73
CA ALA A 152 -2.21 24.55 9.01
C ALA A 152 -1.10 25.40 9.68
N SER A 153 -0.07 24.80 10.28
CA SER A 153 1.11 25.50 10.82
C SER A 153 2.19 25.77 9.77
N GLY A 154 2.02 25.22 8.56
CA GLY A 154 3.00 25.30 7.48
C GLY A 154 4.04 24.18 7.48
N ALA A 155 3.99 23.22 8.43
CA ALA A 155 4.87 22.07 8.43
C ALA A 155 4.51 21.12 7.29
N GLU A 156 5.52 20.49 6.68
CA GLU A 156 5.37 19.59 5.54
C GLU A 156 5.87 18.19 5.87
N LYS A 157 5.11 17.19 5.40
CA LYS A 157 5.48 15.76 5.43
C LYS A 157 5.47 15.25 4.00
N LYS A 158 6.54 14.57 3.57
CA LYS A 158 6.75 14.15 2.17
C LYS A 158 6.97 12.65 2.07
N VAL A 159 6.56 12.08 0.94
CA VAL A 159 6.93 10.76 0.45
C VAL A 159 7.23 10.91 -1.03
N GLU A 160 8.47 10.56 -1.42
CA GLU A 160 8.96 10.82 -2.77
C GLU A 160 8.53 9.75 -3.81
N GLY A 161 8.25 8.52 -3.36
CA GLY A 161 7.88 7.41 -4.24
C GLY A 161 9.00 6.95 -5.17
N ILE A 162 8.65 6.17 -6.20
CA ILE A 162 9.62 5.76 -7.23
C ILE A 162 9.99 6.95 -8.12
N PRO A 163 11.27 7.07 -8.56
CA PRO A 163 11.70 8.14 -9.44
C PRO A 163 11.17 7.96 -10.87
N ALA A 164 11.38 8.96 -11.72
CA ALA A 164 11.20 8.82 -13.15
C ALA A 164 12.06 7.65 -13.69
N GLY A 165 11.45 6.75 -14.47
CA GLY A 165 12.08 5.48 -14.87
C GLY A 165 12.21 4.45 -13.75
N GLY A 166 11.59 4.68 -12.59
CA GLY A 166 11.64 3.76 -11.45
C GLY A 166 10.99 2.41 -11.74
N LEU A 167 9.93 2.37 -12.55
CA LEU A 167 9.31 1.11 -12.95
C LEU A 167 10.28 0.22 -13.75
N ASP A 168 11.08 0.79 -14.66
CA ASP A 168 12.12 0.04 -15.39
C ASP A 168 13.16 -0.53 -14.42
N GLN A 169 13.56 0.22 -13.41
CA GLN A 169 14.50 -0.24 -12.38
C GLN A 169 13.90 -1.41 -11.56
N VAL A 170 12.63 -1.31 -11.17
CA VAL A 170 11.92 -2.40 -10.46
C VAL A 170 11.88 -3.64 -11.33
N ALA A 171 11.49 -3.54 -12.60
CA ALA A 171 11.42 -4.66 -13.54
C ALA A 171 12.79 -5.33 -13.71
N GLN A 172 13.85 -4.57 -13.97
CA GLN A 172 15.21 -5.10 -14.11
C GLN A 172 15.71 -5.81 -12.84
N LYS A 173 15.41 -5.26 -11.65
CA LYS A 173 15.80 -5.88 -10.38
C LYS A 173 15.02 -7.17 -10.10
N LEU A 174 13.74 -7.25 -10.46
CA LEU A 174 12.93 -8.48 -10.35
C LEU A 174 13.43 -9.57 -11.31
N GLU A 175 13.73 -9.20 -12.55
CA GLU A 175 14.32 -10.10 -13.55
C GLU A 175 15.70 -10.61 -13.10
N ALA A 176 16.54 -9.74 -12.54
CA ALA A 176 17.86 -10.11 -11.97
C ALA A 176 17.72 -11.00 -10.74
N GLN A 177 16.73 -10.77 -9.87
CA GLN A 177 16.45 -11.63 -8.71
C GLN A 177 16.02 -13.04 -9.15
N HIS A 178 15.14 -13.13 -10.16
CA HIS A 178 14.79 -14.43 -10.75
C HIS A 178 16.01 -15.15 -11.32
N ALA A 179 16.88 -14.45 -12.02
CA ALA A 179 18.11 -15.05 -12.56
C ALA A 179 19.05 -15.58 -11.45
N ALA A 180 18.98 -15.00 -10.24
CA ALA A 180 19.80 -15.42 -9.10
C ALA A 180 19.23 -16.63 -8.36
N ASP A 181 17.90 -16.77 -8.22
CA ASP A 181 17.25 -17.77 -7.36
C ASP A 181 16.25 -18.70 -8.08
N GLY A 182 15.85 -18.36 -9.30
CA GLY A 182 14.90 -19.14 -10.08
C GLY A 182 13.45 -19.11 -9.55
N ALA A 183 13.12 -18.23 -8.60
CA ALA A 183 11.85 -18.27 -7.88
C ALA A 183 10.64 -17.75 -8.67
N GLY A 184 10.83 -17.08 -9.83
CA GLY A 184 9.73 -16.58 -10.67
C GLY A 184 9.40 -15.10 -10.47
N TRP A 185 10.33 -14.31 -9.92
CA TRP A 185 10.16 -12.86 -9.74
C TRP A 185 9.95 -12.09 -11.05
N ASP A 186 10.52 -12.57 -12.16
CA ASP A 186 10.34 -12.06 -13.52
C ASP A 186 8.89 -12.13 -14.01
N LYS A 187 8.11 -13.11 -13.54
CA LYS A 187 6.68 -13.26 -13.87
C LYS A 187 5.80 -12.15 -13.29
N LEU A 188 6.31 -11.36 -12.35
CA LEU A 188 5.63 -10.18 -11.84
C LEU A 188 5.67 -9.00 -12.81
N VAL A 189 6.59 -9.03 -13.79
CA VAL A 189 6.77 -7.96 -14.77
C VAL A 189 5.77 -8.09 -15.90
N VAL A 190 4.82 -7.17 -15.98
CA VAL A 190 3.74 -7.17 -16.98
C VAL A 190 4.09 -6.25 -18.14
N ARG A 191 4.08 -6.83 -19.36
CA ARG A 191 4.27 -6.09 -20.61
C ARG A 191 3.07 -6.28 -21.53
N ASP A 192 2.79 -5.29 -22.38
CA ASP A 192 1.79 -5.43 -23.43
C ASP A 192 2.28 -6.30 -24.60
N GLY A 193 1.41 -6.51 -25.59
CA GLY A 193 1.73 -7.30 -26.80
C GLY A 193 2.82 -6.67 -27.68
N ALA A 194 3.19 -5.41 -27.46
CA ALA A 194 4.31 -4.72 -28.12
C ALA A 194 5.60 -4.76 -27.31
N GLY A 195 5.55 -5.34 -26.09
CA GLY A 195 6.68 -5.41 -25.16
C GLY A 195 6.82 -4.18 -24.27
N THR A 196 5.88 -3.23 -24.28
CA THR A 196 5.89 -2.06 -23.41
C THR A 196 5.67 -2.48 -21.97
N LEU A 197 6.52 -2.03 -21.06
CA LEU A 197 6.38 -2.29 -19.64
C LEU A 197 5.19 -1.51 -19.07
N LEU A 198 4.18 -2.20 -18.56
CA LEU A 198 2.97 -1.60 -18.01
C LEU A 198 3.03 -1.44 -16.49
N ARG A 199 3.50 -2.48 -15.78
CA ARG A 199 3.55 -2.54 -14.32
C ARG A 199 4.38 -3.71 -13.82
N ALA A 200 4.68 -3.72 -12.52
CA ALA A 200 5.11 -4.93 -11.83
C ALA A 200 4.07 -5.27 -10.74
N LEU A 201 3.55 -6.50 -10.77
CA LEU A 201 2.58 -7.01 -9.79
C LEU A 201 3.26 -7.26 -8.45
N SER A 202 2.52 -7.11 -7.35
CA SER A 202 2.95 -7.68 -6.09
C SER A 202 2.94 -9.21 -6.16
N PRO A 203 3.68 -9.92 -5.29
CA PRO A 203 3.64 -11.39 -5.27
C PRO A 203 2.24 -11.94 -5.03
N ASN A 204 1.41 -11.25 -4.22
CA ASN A 204 0.02 -11.64 -4.01
C ASN A 204 -0.79 -11.54 -5.31
N SER A 205 -0.72 -10.40 -6.02
CA SER A 205 -1.40 -10.21 -7.30
C SER A 205 -0.86 -11.15 -8.38
N GLY A 206 0.45 -11.43 -8.38
CA GLY A 206 1.06 -12.44 -9.26
C GLY A 206 0.49 -13.84 -9.02
N ARG A 207 0.24 -14.22 -7.77
CA ARG A 207 -0.39 -15.49 -7.40
C ARG A 207 -1.88 -15.55 -7.75
N VAL A 208 -2.58 -14.43 -7.76
CA VAL A 208 -3.97 -14.38 -8.28
C VAL A 208 -3.99 -14.70 -9.78
N ALA A 209 -2.99 -14.20 -10.52
CA ALA A 209 -2.85 -14.48 -11.97
C ALA A 209 -2.31 -15.90 -12.25
N ASP A 210 -1.40 -16.42 -11.42
CA ASP A 210 -0.81 -17.76 -11.49
C ASP A 210 -0.69 -18.37 -10.09
N ALA A 211 -1.66 -19.19 -9.70
CA ALA A 211 -1.72 -19.79 -8.36
C ALA A 211 -0.50 -20.65 -7.98
N GLY A 212 0.24 -21.17 -8.98
CA GLY A 212 1.48 -21.93 -8.78
C GLY A 212 2.72 -21.05 -8.51
N LEU A 213 2.63 -19.75 -8.74
CA LEU A 213 3.75 -18.84 -8.54
C LEU A 213 4.17 -18.82 -7.07
N PHE A 214 5.48 -18.94 -6.80
CA PHE A 214 6.08 -19.00 -5.46
C PHE A 214 5.61 -20.18 -4.58
N GLU A 215 5.06 -21.25 -5.16
CA GLU A 215 4.72 -22.45 -4.39
C GLU A 215 5.98 -22.98 -3.68
N GLY A 216 5.88 -23.21 -2.36
CA GLY A 216 7.00 -23.70 -1.54
C GLY A 216 8.11 -22.69 -1.27
N TYR A 217 8.08 -21.47 -1.83
CA TYR A 217 9.17 -20.49 -1.73
C TYR A 217 9.62 -20.23 -0.29
N TYR A 218 8.68 -20.03 0.65
CA TYR A 218 8.99 -19.79 2.06
C TYR A 218 9.16 -21.07 2.91
N GLY A 219 8.97 -22.27 2.36
CA GLY A 219 8.89 -23.50 3.15
C GLY A 219 10.07 -23.72 4.10
N ALA A 220 11.30 -23.66 3.59
CA ALA A 220 12.50 -23.85 4.40
C ALA A 220 12.71 -22.75 5.47
N TYR A 221 12.33 -21.51 5.15
CA TYR A 221 12.40 -20.40 6.11
C TYR A 221 11.38 -20.58 7.24
N VAL A 222 10.13 -20.93 6.92
CA VAL A 222 9.07 -21.21 7.90
C VAL A 222 9.47 -22.39 8.79
N ASP A 223 10.02 -23.48 8.23
CA ASP A 223 10.51 -24.61 9.03
C ASP A 223 11.61 -24.20 10.00
N SER A 224 12.52 -23.33 9.59
CA SER A 224 13.58 -22.78 10.45
C SER A 224 13.03 -21.90 11.57
N VAL A 225 11.99 -21.08 11.27
CA VAL A 225 11.29 -20.28 12.28
C VAL A 225 10.60 -21.18 13.30
N TRP A 226 9.90 -22.24 12.87
CA TRP A 226 9.26 -23.19 13.78
C TRP A 226 10.27 -23.93 14.64
N ALA A 227 11.40 -24.37 14.07
CA ALA A 227 12.47 -25.01 14.83
C ALA A 227 13.06 -24.09 15.89
N LYS A 228 13.28 -22.81 15.56
CA LYS A 228 13.78 -21.79 16.51
C LYS A 228 12.82 -21.64 17.70
N TYR A 229 11.54 -21.38 17.42
CA TYR A 229 10.55 -21.10 18.46
C TYR A 229 9.96 -22.35 19.13
N ALA A 230 10.39 -23.55 18.78
CA ALA A 230 10.23 -24.75 19.61
C ALA A 230 11.21 -24.73 20.81
N GLY A 231 12.37 -24.05 20.68
CA GLY A 231 13.41 -23.95 21.70
C GLY A 231 13.36 -22.69 22.56
N GLU A 232 12.85 -21.57 22.02
CA GLU A 232 12.79 -20.28 22.67
C GLU A 232 11.44 -19.57 22.45
N ASP A 233 11.15 -18.52 23.20
CA ASP A 233 9.92 -17.78 23.08
C ASP A 233 10.05 -16.65 22.05
N LEU A 234 9.00 -16.44 21.23
CA LEU A 234 8.79 -15.27 20.41
C LEU A 234 7.98 -14.25 21.22
N THR A 235 8.49 -13.07 21.43
CA THR A 235 7.74 -11.98 22.07
C THR A 235 7.17 -11.07 21.00
N ILE A 236 5.85 -10.82 21.04
CA ILE A 236 5.20 -9.82 20.19
C ILE A 236 4.69 -8.68 21.08
N ASN A 237 5.21 -7.47 20.86
CA ASN A 237 4.60 -6.27 21.39
C ASN A 237 3.37 -5.93 20.56
N THR A 238 2.20 -6.04 21.16
CA THR A 238 0.94 -5.73 20.50
C THR A 238 0.75 -4.24 20.24
N GLN A 239 1.53 -3.38 20.92
CA GLN A 239 1.35 -1.92 20.91
C GLN A 239 -0.10 -1.52 21.25
N TRP A 240 -0.74 -2.36 22.08
CA TRP A 240 -2.13 -2.26 22.51
C TRP A 240 -2.25 -2.72 23.98
N ASP A 241 -3.47 -2.70 24.51
CA ASP A 241 -3.76 -3.04 25.92
C ASP A 241 -3.39 -4.49 26.30
N TRP A 242 -3.12 -5.39 25.34
CA TRP A 242 -2.61 -6.75 25.61
C TRP A 242 -1.11 -6.78 25.97
N GLY A 243 -0.38 -5.68 25.76
CA GLY A 243 1.06 -5.60 26.04
C GLY A 243 1.89 -6.57 25.23
N ASN A 244 2.93 -7.12 25.82
CA ASN A 244 3.80 -8.12 25.22
C ASN A 244 3.22 -9.52 25.41
N LEU A 245 3.00 -10.23 24.30
CA LEU A 245 2.54 -11.61 24.30
C LEU A 245 3.66 -12.55 23.85
N GLN A 246 3.79 -13.69 24.55
CA GLN A 246 4.81 -14.69 24.25
C GLN A 246 4.18 -15.85 23.47
N GLY A 247 4.82 -16.20 22.37
CA GLY A 247 4.48 -17.33 21.50
C GLY A 247 5.56 -18.39 21.51
N ARG A 248 5.16 -19.67 21.50
CA ARG A 248 6.05 -20.81 21.39
C ARG A 248 5.47 -21.89 20.49
N VAL A 249 6.29 -22.56 19.73
CA VAL A 249 5.85 -23.71 18.95
C VAL A 249 5.60 -24.89 19.89
N VAL A 250 4.40 -25.44 19.81
CA VAL A 250 3.94 -26.60 20.58
C VAL A 250 3.61 -27.76 19.65
N ASP A 251 3.91 -28.98 20.09
CA ASP A 251 3.69 -30.23 19.33
C ASP A 251 4.30 -30.22 17.90
N GLY A 252 5.23 -29.30 17.64
CA GLY A 252 5.89 -29.13 16.35
C GLY A 252 5.04 -28.47 15.24
N ASP A 253 3.75 -28.22 15.48
CA ASP A 253 2.79 -27.87 14.44
C ASP A 253 2.30 -26.44 14.50
N VAL A 254 2.10 -25.87 15.68
CA VAL A 254 1.49 -24.54 15.84
C VAL A 254 2.34 -23.63 16.74
N LEU A 255 2.39 -22.34 16.36
CA LEU A 255 2.90 -21.27 17.19
C LEU A 255 1.77 -20.80 18.11
N SER A 256 1.86 -21.11 19.41
CA SER A 256 0.83 -20.85 20.41
C SER A 256 1.15 -19.62 21.26
N PHE A 257 0.18 -18.72 21.41
CA PHE A 257 0.18 -17.59 22.34
C PHE A 257 -0.74 -17.88 23.54
N GLY A 258 -0.75 -19.13 23.99
CA GLY A 258 -1.59 -19.58 25.14
C GLY A 258 -3.07 -19.38 24.87
N ASP A 259 -3.77 -18.76 25.83
CA ASP A 259 -5.20 -18.52 25.76
C ASP A 259 -5.62 -17.55 24.65
N GLN A 260 -4.68 -16.79 24.07
CA GLN A 260 -4.97 -15.87 22.97
C GLN A 260 -5.25 -16.62 21.67
N GLY A 261 -4.56 -17.75 21.41
CA GLY A 261 -4.77 -18.59 20.24
C GLY A 261 -3.48 -19.05 19.60
N THR A 262 -3.61 -19.61 18.39
CA THR A 262 -2.51 -20.27 17.70
C THR A 262 -2.44 -19.87 16.23
N PHE A 263 -1.24 -20.00 15.64
CA PHE A 263 -0.99 -19.82 14.22
C PHE A 263 -0.35 -21.10 13.66
N ALA A 264 -0.93 -21.67 12.62
CA ALA A 264 -0.34 -22.75 11.85
C ALA A 264 0.82 -22.22 10.99
N LYS A 265 1.64 -23.12 10.42
CA LYS A 265 2.68 -22.75 9.44
C LYS A 265 2.06 -22.06 8.25
N PRO A 266 2.47 -20.80 7.92
CA PRO A 266 1.96 -20.12 6.73
C PRO A 266 2.60 -20.68 5.45
N SER A 267 1.82 -20.74 4.38
CA SER A 267 2.35 -20.91 3.02
C SER A 267 2.93 -19.58 2.49
N ALA A 268 3.63 -19.62 1.36
CA ALA A 268 4.07 -18.42 0.66
C ALA A 268 2.87 -17.51 0.28
N GLY A 269 1.75 -18.11 -0.15
CA GLY A 269 0.53 -17.38 -0.44
C GLY A 269 -0.02 -16.64 0.77
N ASP A 270 -0.01 -17.26 1.95
CA ASP A 270 -0.46 -16.65 3.20
C ASP A 270 0.43 -15.48 3.61
N ILE A 271 1.75 -15.64 3.47
CA ILE A 271 2.73 -14.58 3.78
C ILE A 271 2.54 -13.39 2.86
N PHE A 272 2.42 -13.59 1.55
CA PHE A 272 2.25 -12.49 0.60
C PHE A 272 0.89 -11.81 0.67
N SER A 273 -0.19 -12.56 0.97
CA SER A 273 -1.53 -11.99 1.13
C SER A 273 -1.74 -11.27 2.45
N CYS A 274 -1.05 -11.68 3.50
CA CYS A 274 -1.22 -11.22 4.89
C CYS A 274 -2.65 -11.41 5.45
N SER A 275 -3.53 -12.14 4.78
CA SER A 275 -4.96 -12.23 5.11
C SER A 275 -5.58 -13.60 4.92
N THR A 276 -4.78 -14.59 4.46
CA THR A 276 -5.24 -15.97 4.26
C THR A 276 -4.55 -16.96 5.19
N GLY A 277 -5.02 -18.20 5.22
CA GLY A 277 -4.48 -19.23 6.08
C GLY A 277 -4.46 -18.81 7.56
N PRO A 278 -3.31 -18.89 8.24
CA PRO A 278 -3.20 -18.51 9.64
C PRO A 278 -3.38 -16.99 9.89
N PHE A 279 -3.37 -16.16 8.84
CA PHE A 279 -3.51 -14.70 8.96
C PHE A 279 -4.95 -14.21 8.69
N GLY A 280 -5.94 -15.09 8.70
CA GLY A 280 -7.35 -14.74 8.49
C GLY A 280 -8.32 -15.71 9.11
N GLY A 281 -9.62 -15.37 9.05
CA GLY A 281 -10.69 -16.25 9.51
C GLY A 281 -10.73 -16.50 11.02
N TYR A 282 -10.28 -15.56 11.81
CA TYR A 282 -10.17 -15.69 13.27
C TYR A 282 -11.54 -15.86 13.95
N PRO A 283 -11.61 -16.64 15.08
CA PRO A 283 -12.79 -16.69 15.93
C PRO A 283 -13.21 -15.29 16.38
N LYS A 284 -14.51 -15.00 16.36
CA LYS A 284 -15.05 -13.65 16.64
C LYS A 284 -14.63 -13.08 17.99
N ASP A 285 -14.57 -13.93 19.01
CA ASP A 285 -14.19 -13.57 20.39
C ASP A 285 -12.70 -13.27 20.55
N LYS A 286 -11.86 -13.62 19.56
CA LYS A 286 -10.41 -13.42 19.54
C LYS A 286 -9.91 -12.66 18.31
N ALA A 287 -10.82 -12.20 17.46
CA ALA A 287 -10.47 -11.60 16.18
C ALA A 287 -9.56 -10.38 16.33
N ASP A 288 -9.77 -9.56 17.35
CA ASP A 288 -8.99 -8.35 17.56
C ASP A 288 -7.53 -8.67 17.96
N VAL A 289 -7.33 -9.56 18.93
CA VAL A 289 -5.98 -9.93 19.39
C VAL A 289 -5.24 -10.77 18.35
N LEU A 290 -5.91 -11.73 17.70
CA LEU A 290 -5.29 -12.54 16.65
C LEU A 290 -5.01 -11.73 15.40
N GLY A 291 -5.88 -10.78 15.03
CA GLY A 291 -5.62 -9.83 13.95
C GLY A 291 -4.41 -8.96 14.22
N ASN A 292 -4.26 -8.49 15.47
CA ASN A 292 -3.10 -7.71 15.89
C ASN A 292 -1.80 -8.54 15.84
N LEU A 293 -1.81 -9.75 16.39
CA LEU A 293 -0.67 -10.69 16.34
C LEU A 293 -0.34 -11.09 14.88
N GLY A 294 -1.38 -11.42 14.10
CA GLY A 294 -1.24 -11.82 12.70
C GLY A 294 -0.61 -10.74 11.84
N ALA A 295 -0.99 -9.46 12.03
CA ALA A 295 -0.38 -8.32 11.34
C ALA A 295 1.14 -8.24 11.57
N ARG A 296 1.59 -8.42 12.81
CA ARG A 296 3.00 -8.37 13.18
C ARG A 296 3.77 -9.58 12.68
N LEU A 297 3.17 -10.77 12.77
CA LEU A 297 3.75 -11.99 12.21
C LEU A 297 3.88 -11.90 10.68
N ALA A 298 2.82 -11.44 9.98
CA ALA A 298 2.87 -11.28 8.53
C ALA A 298 3.93 -10.27 8.10
N ALA A 299 4.07 -9.14 8.80
CA ALA A 299 5.14 -8.17 8.54
C ALA A 299 6.53 -8.80 8.76
N ALA A 300 6.73 -9.50 9.88
CA ALA A 300 8.00 -10.15 10.21
C ALA A 300 8.37 -11.26 9.21
N PHE A 301 7.38 -12.01 8.67
CA PHE A 301 7.61 -12.99 7.60
C PHE A 301 7.98 -12.32 6.28
N ASN A 302 7.27 -11.28 5.84
CA ASN A 302 7.60 -10.54 4.63
C ASN A 302 9.01 -9.95 4.69
N ARG A 303 9.41 -9.40 5.83
CA ARG A 303 10.73 -8.82 6.09
C ARG A 303 11.80 -9.85 6.44
N SER A 304 11.39 -11.11 6.70
CA SER A 304 12.25 -12.24 7.10
C SER A 304 13.10 -11.97 8.34
N THR A 305 12.52 -11.31 9.35
CA THR A 305 13.22 -10.90 10.59
C THR A 305 13.13 -11.92 11.72
N LEU A 306 12.21 -12.90 11.66
CA LEU A 306 11.93 -13.84 12.76
C LEU A 306 13.13 -14.71 13.18
N LEU A 307 14.04 -15.04 12.25
CA LEU A 307 15.24 -15.78 12.60
C LEU A 307 16.30 -14.90 13.30
N ARG A 308 16.26 -13.58 13.11
CA ARG A 308 17.22 -12.62 13.63
C ARG A 308 16.79 -12.01 14.95
N ASN A 309 15.49 -11.79 15.13
CA ASN A 309 14.95 -11.08 16.28
C ASN A 309 13.74 -11.82 16.85
N ALA A 310 13.82 -12.17 18.13
CA ALA A 310 12.74 -12.84 18.84
C ALA A 310 11.75 -11.84 19.52
N SER A 311 11.95 -10.52 19.34
CA SER A 311 11.06 -9.49 19.89
C SER A 311 10.49 -8.64 18.74
N GLN A 312 9.24 -8.88 18.38
CA GLN A 312 8.56 -8.30 17.22
C GLN A 312 7.49 -7.27 17.63
N PRO A 313 7.36 -6.15 16.96
CA PRO A 313 8.33 -5.55 16.02
C PRO A 313 9.46 -4.84 16.75
N ASP A 314 9.45 -4.81 18.08
CA ASP A 314 10.45 -4.11 18.89
C ASP A 314 11.86 -4.67 18.68
N GLY A 315 12.85 -3.79 18.73
CA GLY A 315 14.25 -4.14 18.47
C GLY A 315 14.58 -4.34 16.98
N GLU A 316 13.61 -4.19 16.07
CA GLU A 316 13.86 -4.16 14.64
C GLU A 316 14.35 -2.80 14.17
N GLN A 317 15.19 -2.82 13.16
CA GLN A 317 15.64 -1.64 12.44
C GLN A 317 15.48 -1.91 10.95
N VAL A 318 15.23 -0.90 10.15
CA VAL A 318 15.10 -1.01 8.68
C VAL A 318 16.30 -1.75 8.06
N ALA A 319 17.51 -1.51 8.59
CA ALA A 319 18.72 -2.20 8.12
C ALA A 319 18.71 -3.73 8.38
N SER A 320 17.81 -4.23 9.24
CA SER A 320 17.65 -5.66 9.50
C SER A 320 16.64 -6.35 8.56
N TYR A 321 15.86 -5.57 7.81
CA TYR A 321 14.83 -6.10 6.91
C TYR A 321 15.46 -6.73 5.68
N TYR A 322 14.84 -7.78 5.16
CA TYR A 322 15.17 -8.44 3.89
C TYR A 322 16.62 -8.98 3.80
N GLN A 323 17.22 -9.34 4.94
CA GLN A 323 18.60 -9.83 5.00
C GLN A 323 18.73 -11.34 4.78
N GLU A 324 17.65 -12.08 4.68
CA GLU A 324 17.64 -13.51 4.37
C GLU A 324 17.53 -13.73 2.85
N ALA A 325 18.09 -14.85 2.36
CA ALA A 325 17.99 -15.22 0.96
C ALA A 325 16.53 -15.48 0.53
N VAL A 326 15.69 -15.96 1.47
CA VAL A 326 14.25 -16.12 1.28
C VAL A 326 13.55 -14.98 1.99
N THR A 327 13.02 -14.05 1.21
CA THR A 327 12.35 -12.84 1.70
C THR A 327 11.38 -12.29 0.64
N ASN A 328 10.58 -11.28 0.98
CA ASN A 328 9.78 -10.58 -0.03
C ASN A 328 10.68 -9.63 -0.86
N HIS A 329 11.26 -10.17 -1.93
CA HIS A 329 12.15 -9.39 -2.80
C HIS A 329 11.42 -8.28 -3.56
N TYR A 330 10.12 -8.38 -3.80
CA TYR A 330 9.34 -7.27 -4.36
C TYR A 330 9.35 -6.07 -3.42
N ALA A 331 9.05 -6.27 -2.13
CA ALA A 331 9.08 -5.21 -1.14
C ALA A 331 10.49 -4.62 -0.97
N ARG A 332 11.53 -5.50 -0.85
CA ARG A 332 12.93 -5.06 -0.80
C ARG A 332 13.30 -4.16 -1.98
N ILE A 333 12.96 -4.59 -3.21
CA ILE A 333 13.29 -3.85 -4.42
C ILE A 333 12.55 -2.50 -4.47
N LEU A 334 11.29 -2.47 -4.05
CA LEU A 334 10.53 -1.21 -3.98
C LEU A 334 11.18 -0.22 -3.02
N HIS A 335 11.54 -0.65 -1.80
CA HIS A 335 12.22 0.21 -0.84
C HIS A 335 13.61 0.67 -1.33
N GLU A 336 14.31 -0.15 -2.11
CA GLU A 336 15.58 0.25 -2.74
C GLU A 336 15.40 1.27 -3.88
N VAL A 337 14.28 1.21 -4.62
CA VAL A 337 14.03 2.08 -5.78
C VAL A 337 13.33 3.37 -5.39
N ASN A 338 12.48 3.36 -4.35
CA ASN A 338 11.88 4.59 -3.84
C ASN A 338 12.97 5.57 -3.38
N VAL A 339 12.83 6.84 -3.75
CA VAL A 339 13.85 7.89 -3.52
C VAL A 339 14.21 8.04 -2.04
N ASP A 340 13.19 7.96 -1.18
CA ASP A 340 13.33 8.04 0.28
C ASP A 340 13.20 6.68 0.99
N GLY A 341 13.18 5.58 0.22
CA GLY A 341 12.99 4.23 0.74
C GLY A 341 11.57 3.92 1.22
N ARG A 342 10.59 4.79 0.92
CA ARG A 342 9.24 4.75 1.49
C ARG A 342 8.17 4.47 0.45
N GLY A 343 7.30 3.49 0.73
CA GLY A 343 6.17 3.09 -0.12
C GLY A 343 5.52 1.83 0.43
N TYR A 344 4.19 1.74 0.44
CA TYR A 344 3.42 0.65 1.04
C TYR A 344 3.50 -0.61 0.14
N ALA A 345 4.48 -1.49 0.40
CA ALA A 345 4.84 -2.59 -0.51
C ALA A 345 4.10 -3.90 -0.25
N PHE A 346 3.53 -4.09 0.94
CA PHE A 346 2.69 -5.25 1.31
C PHE A 346 1.75 -4.84 2.45
N PRO A 347 0.63 -5.55 2.69
CA PRO A 347 -0.22 -5.30 3.86
C PRO A 347 0.60 -5.37 5.16
N TYR A 348 0.40 -4.41 6.07
CA TYR A 348 1.14 -4.25 7.33
C TYR A 348 2.61 -3.81 7.20
N ASP A 349 2.98 -3.19 6.08
CA ASP A 349 4.31 -2.55 5.95
C ASP A 349 4.47 -1.33 6.87
N ASP A 350 3.38 -0.87 7.47
CA ASP A 350 3.30 0.15 8.53
C ASP A 350 3.54 -0.39 9.94
N VAL A 351 3.71 -1.71 10.13
CA VAL A 351 4.12 -2.29 11.40
C VAL A 351 5.58 -1.96 11.66
N VAL A 352 5.85 -1.13 12.67
CA VAL A 352 7.19 -0.68 13.07
C VAL A 352 7.41 -0.88 14.57
N ALA A 353 8.66 -0.88 15.01
CA ALA A 353 9.02 -0.93 16.43
C ALA A 353 8.42 0.26 17.19
N SER A 354 8.22 0.10 18.50
CA SER A 354 7.77 1.19 19.38
C SER A 354 8.84 2.27 19.51
N GLY A 355 8.44 3.54 19.54
CA GLY A 355 9.32 4.70 19.75
C GLY A 355 9.10 5.79 18.69
N ASP A 356 9.47 7.03 19.04
CA ASP A 356 9.16 8.23 18.23
C ASP A 356 10.05 8.39 16.99
N ASP A 357 11.20 7.72 16.93
CA ASP A 357 12.21 7.90 15.88
C ASP A 357 12.29 6.71 14.91
N GLN A 358 11.27 5.86 14.84
CA GLN A 358 11.32 4.70 13.93
C GLN A 358 10.96 5.13 12.50
N PRO A 359 11.84 4.84 11.52
CA PRO A 359 11.57 5.19 10.13
C PRO A 359 10.38 4.40 9.61
N ASP A 360 9.34 5.11 9.16
CA ASP A 360 8.19 4.54 8.47
C ASP A 360 8.56 4.20 7.02
N GLN A 361 8.61 2.92 6.68
CA GLN A 361 8.81 2.46 5.29
C GLN A 361 7.50 2.42 4.48
N ALA A 362 6.35 2.44 5.13
CA ALA A 362 5.06 2.40 4.44
C ALA A 362 4.77 3.64 3.60
N GLY A 363 5.54 4.72 3.77
CA GLY A 363 5.36 5.93 2.98
C GLY A 363 4.04 6.62 3.25
N THR A 364 3.66 6.68 4.52
CA THR A 364 2.47 7.39 4.98
C THR A 364 2.76 8.84 5.33
N VAL A 365 1.81 9.71 5.00
CA VAL A 365 1.71 11.06 5.56
C VAL A 365 0.34 11.25 6.19
N PHE A 366 0.31 11.84 7.39
CA PHE A 366 -0.95 12.11 8.09
C PHE A 366 -0.85 13.37 8.95
N ASP A 367 -1.97 14.05 9.11
CA ASP A 367 -2.08 15.23 9.98
C ASP A 367 -3.52 15.45 10.43
N GLY A 368 -3.69 15.89 11.69
CA GLY A 368 -5.00 16.24 12.28
C GLY A 368 -5.49 17.65 11.90
N ALA A 369 -4.65 18.47 11.29
CA ALA A 369 -4.98 19.82 10.81
C ALA A 369 -4.43 20.03 9.38
N PRO A 370 -4.82 19.17 8.40
CA PRO A 370 -4.32 19.26 7.03
C PRO A 370 -4.78 20.59 6.38
N ASP A 371 -3.86 21.25 5.68
CA ASP A 371 -4.13 22.44 4.88
C ASP A 371 -4.19 22.12 3.38
N LEU A 372 -3.15 21.44 2.87
CA LEU A 372 -3.05 21.09 1.48
C LEU A 372 -2.29 19.76 1.31
N LEU A 373 -2.91 18.82 0.60
CA LEU A 373 -2.20 17.66 0.06
C LEU A 373 -1.81 17.94 -1.40
N THR A 374 -0.52 17.91 -1.71
CA THR A 374 -0.03 17.90 -3.08
C THR A 374 0.31 16.47 -3.47
N VAL A 375 -0.28 15.98 -4.56
CA VAL A 375 0.02 14.68 -5.17
C VAL A 375 0.62 14.93 -6.54
N THR A 376 1.87 14.54 -6.72
CA THR A 376 2.58 14.73 -7.98
C THR A 376 2.65 13.42 -8.75
N LEU A 377 2.13 13.44 -9.98
CA LEU A 377 2.29 12.36 -10.95
C LEU A 377 3.54 12.63 -11.79
N GLY A 378 4.56 11.78 -11.64
CA GLY A 378 5.85 11.92 -12.31
C GLY A 378 5.91 11.29 -13.70
N SER A 379 7.02 11.49 -14.38
CA SER A 379 7.30 10.91 -15.71
C SER A 379 7.57 9.42 -15.62
N LEU A 380 7.02 8.65 -16.58
CA LEU A 380 7.35 7.23 -16.74
C LEU A 380 8.80 7.00 -17.19
N GLN A 381 9.37 7.95 -17.93
CA GLN A 381 10.72 7.83 -18.47
C GLN A 381 11.72 8.65 -17.64
N ALA A 382 12.90 8.10 -17.41
CA ALA A 382 14.01 8.87 -16.89
C ALA A 382 14.31 10.08 -17.83
N ALA A 383 14.70 11.22 -17.25
CA ALA A 383 15.16 12.34 -18.05
C ALA A 383 16.33 11.86 -18.92
N SER A 384 16.24 12.06 -20.25
CA SER A 384 17.39 11.85 -21.13
C SER A 384 18.51 12.80 -20.69
N ASP A 385 19.71 12.28 -20.43
CA ASP A 385 20.90 13.04 -20.03
C ASP A 385 21.25 14.07 -21.12
N GLY A 386 20.68 15.25 -21.04
CA GLY A 386 20.92 16.44 -21.86
C GLY A 386 21.26 17.61 -20.96
N GLY A 387 22.49 17.64 -20.50
CA GLY A 387 23.27 18.82 -20.09
C GLY A 387 22.71 19.68 -18.95
N ASP A 388 23.54 19.78 -17.94
CA ASP A 388 23.74 20.76 -16.88
C ASP A 388 23.40 20.29 -15.45
N LYS A 389 24.42 19.69 -14.85
CA LYS A 389 24.51 19.57 -13.38
C LYS A 389 24.70 20.98 -12.80
N LYS A 390 23.62 21.51 -12.20
CA LYS A 390 23.75 22.54 -11.16
C LYS A 390 23.78 21.85 -9.81
N GLU A 391 24.96 21.78 -9.23
CA GLU A 391 25.15 21.48 -7.81
C GLU A 391 24.32 22.47 -6.98
N LYS A 392 23.45 21.97 -6.12
CA LYS A 392 22.86 22.73 -5.01
C LYS A 392 23.61 22.38 -3.74
N GLU A 393 24.26 23.38 -3.19
CA GLU A 393 24.82 23.38 -1.85
C GLU A 393 23.73 23.04 -0.81
N GLY A 394 24.12 22.23 0.19
CA GLY A 394 23.26 21.81 1.27
C GLY A 394 22.98 22.94 2.27
N ASP A 395 21.76 23.01 2.72
CA ASP A 395 21.40 23.71 3.95
C ASP A 395 21.07 22.67 5.04
N ASP A 396 21.91 22.71 6.07
CA ASP A 396 21.84 21.91 7.30
C ASP A 396 20.77 22.54 8.21
N ALA A 397 19.59 21.90 8.33
CA ALA A 397 18.55 22.31 9.27
C ALA A 397 18.31 21.22 10.30
N THR A 398 18.73 21.48 11.50
CA THR A 398 18.52 20.68 12.72
C THR A 398 17.04 20.57 13.06
N PRO A 399 16.49 19.35 13.33
CA PRO A 399 15.06 19.20 13.66
C PRO A 399 14.74 19.65 15.08
N GLY A 400 13.72 20.48 15.20
CA GLY A 400 13.12 20.87 16.48
C GLY A 400 12.28 19.73 17.07
N LYS A 401 12.39 19.54 18.38
CA LYS A 401 11.65 18.56 19.18
C LYS A 401 10.15 18.83 19.16
N GLU A 402 9.37 17.91 18.62
CA GLU A 402 7.90 17.88 18.72
C GLU A 402 7.43 16.93 19.81
N LYS A 403 6.31 17.29 20.45
CA LYS A 403 5.76 16.63 21.64
C LYS A 403 4.87 15.44 21.28
N ASP A 404 5.01 14.42 22.11
CA ASP A 404 4.22 13.21 22.34
C ASP A 404 2.78 13.21 21.78
N THR A 405 2.50 12.29 20.83
CA THR A 405 1.17 11.99 20.29
C THR A 405 0.80 10.50 20.36
N THR A 406 1.24 9.80 21.40
CA THR A 406 1.01 8.35 21.62
C THR A 406 -0.46 7.92 21.72
N GLY A 407 -1.41 8.85 21.68
CA GLY A 407 -2.86 8.57 21.74
C GLY A 407 -3.55 8.28 20.40
N LEU A 408 -2.92 8.54 19.25
CA LEU A 408 -3.61 8.57 17.94
C LEU A 408 -3.67 7.21 17.20
N TRP A 409 -2.85 6.26 17.58
CA TRP A 409 -2.78 4.93 16.92
C TRP A 409 -3.95 4.00 17.26
N LYS A 410 -4.70 4.26 18.34
CA LYS A 410 -5.80 3.40 18.82
C LYS A 410 -6.98 3.28 17.85
N GLY A 411 -7.14 4.17 16.89
CA GLY A 411 -8.27 4.16 15.95
C GLY A 411 -8.05 3.41 14.63
N PHE A 412 -6.80 3.21 14.22
CA PHE A 412 -6.49 2.83 12.83
C PHE A 412 -6.59 1.32 12.55
N LEU A 413 -6.12 0.48 13.47
CA LEU A 413 -6.22 -1.00 13.33
C LEU A 413 -7.66 -1.52 13.24
N GLY A 414 -8.63 -0.79 13.79
CA GLY A 414 -10.06 -1.13 13.68
C GLY A 414 -10.70 -0.77 12.34
N PHE A 415 -10.13 0.20 11.61
CA PHE A 415 -10.70 0.69 10.35
C PHE A 415 -10.22 -0.12 9.13
N VAL A 416 -8.95 -0.52 9.08
CA VAL A 416 -8.39 -1.32 7.98
C VAL A 416 -9.08 -2.69 7.92
N ASN A 417 -9.34 -3.34 9.05
CA ASN A 417 -10.09 -4.61 9.10
C ASN A 417 -11.57 -4.49 8.68
N LYS A 418 -12.19 -3.31 8.73
CA LYS A 418 -13.57 -3.11 8.25
C LYS A 418 -13.66 -2.70 6.78
N ALA A 419 -12.67 -1.96 6.28
CA ALA A 419 -12.66 -1.49 4.89
C ALA A 419 -12.16 -2.54 3.89
N THR A 420 -11.24 -3.43 4.29
CA THR A 420 -10.71 -4.51 3.44
C THR A 420 -11.54 -5.81 3.50
N GLY A 421 -12.51 -5.91 4.39
CA GLY A 421 -13.38 -7.08 4.57
C GLY A 421 -14.43 -7.33 3.48
N GLY A 422 -14.40 -6.61 2.36
CA GLY A 422 -15.45 -6.66 1.35
C GLY A 422 -15.08 -6.99 -0.09
N CYS A 423 -13.79 -7.14 -0.45
CA CYS A 423 -13.39 -7.25 -1.86
C CYS A 423 -12.52 -8.47 -2.24
N PHE A 424 -12.50 -9.54 -1.46
CA PHE A 424 -11.84 -10.77 -1.90
C PHE A 424 -12.83 -11.92 -2.03
N GLY A 425 -13.16 -12.24 -3.26
CA GLY A 425 -13.64 -13.57 -3.65
C GLY A 425 -15.14 -13.76 -3.73
N ARG A 426 -15.67 -13.59 -4.93
CA ARG A 426 -16.50 -14.64 -5.56
C ARG A 426 -16.27 -14.58 -7.07
N SER A 427 -15.86 -15.74 -7.56
CA SER A 427 -15.75 -16.17 -8.97
C SER A 427 -16.87 -15.66 -9.86
#